data_08c1902566a11af618623a719100af07
#
_entry.id   08c1902566a11af618623a719100af07
#
_cell.length_a   1.000
_cell.length_b   1.000
_cell.length_c   1.000
_cell.angle_alpha   90.00
_cell.angle_beta   90.00
_cell.angle_gamma   90.00
#
_symmetry.space_group_name_H-M   'P 1'
#
loop_
_entity.id
_entity.type
_entity.pdbx_description
1 polymer ?
#
loop_
_entity_poly.entity_id
_entity_poly.type
_entity_poly.pdbx_seq_one_letter_code
_entity_poly.pdbx_strand_id
1 'polypeptide(L)'
;MTTKHILIIDDEYDIRAVAELSLKAVGAWQVSTAASGSEGVTKAVAEQPDVILLDVMMPDMDGIATFKALQAHPVTNKIPVILLTAKTQAAEQRRFAELGVRAIITKPFKAMKLPAQIAAALNWES
;
A
#
# COMPACT_ATOMS: atom_id res chain seq x y z
N MET A 1 -18.60 13.85 -4.55
CA MET A 1 -17.19 13.53 -4.32
C MET A 1 -16.96 12.02 -4.46
N THR A 2 -15.88 11.65 -5.09
CA THR A 2 -15.56 10.25 -5.31
C THR A 2 -14.85 9.67 -4.11
N THR A 3 -15.36 8.57 -3.57
CA THR A 3 -14.69 7.86 -2.49
C THR A 3 -13.43 7.19 -3.03
N LYS A 4 -12.31 7.36 -2.35
CA LYS A 4 -11.07 6.70 -2.73
C LYS A 4 -11.11 5.22 -2.33
N HIS A 5 -10.44 4.39 -3.11
CA HIS A 5 -10.37 2.95 -2.89
C HIS A 5 -8.91 2.57 -2.64
N ILE A 6 -8.65 1.96 -1.49
CA ILE A 6 -7.31 1.57 -1.05
C ILE A 6 -7.24 0.04 -1.02
N LEU A 7 -6.19 -0.53 -1.59
CA LEU A 7 -5.90 -1.95 -1.45
C LEU A 7 -4.70 -2.10 -0.52
N ILE A 8 -4.86 -2.89 0.54
CA ILE A 8 -3.80 -3.17 1.50
C ILE A 8 -3.31 -4.59 1.27
N ILE A 9 -2.02 -4.75 0.99
CA ILE A 9 -1.38 -6.05 0.78
C ILE A 9 -0.37 -6.25 1.90
N ASP A 10 -0.69 -7.12 2.86
CA ASP A 10 0.14 -7.38 4.02
C ASP A 10 -0.23 -8.75 4.57
N ASP A 11 0.76 -9.59 4.88
CA ASP A 11 0.49 -10.93 5.39
C ASP A 11 0.06 -10.95 6.86
N GLU A 12 0.27 -9.85 7.59
CA GLU A 12 -0.07 -9.77 9.00
C GLU A 12 -1.53 -9.33 9.16
N TYR A 13 -2.34 -10.21 9.77
CA TYR A 13 -3.75 -9.93 9.99
C TYR A 13 -3.96 -8.64 10.79
N ASP A 14 -3.19 -8.46 11.87
CA ASP A 14 -3.38 -7.30 12.74
C ASP A 14 -3.12 -5.99 12.01
N ILE A 15 -2.10 -5.96 11.16
CA ILE A 15 -1.80 -4.76 10.37
C ILE A 15 -2.94 -4.47 9.39
N ARG A 16 -3.44 -5.50 8.69
CA ARG A 16 -4.57 -5.31 7.77
C ARG A 16 -5.79 -4.78 8.52
N ALA A 17 -6.10 -5.37 9.69
CA ALA A 17 -7.28 -4.98 10.44
C ALA A 17 -7.19 -3.55 10.95
N VAL A 18 -6.04 -3.15 11.49
CA VAL A 18 -5.84 -1.79 12.01
C VAL A 18 -5.88 -0.77 10.89
N ALA A 19 -5.20 -1.06 9.78
CA ALA A 19 -5.17 -0.14 8.65
C ALA A 19 -6.56 0.01 8.02
N GLU A 20 -7.27 -1.10 7.86
CA GLU A 20 -8.62 -1.07 7.29
C GLU A 20 -9.56 -0.24 8.16
N LEU A 21 -9.53 -0.47 9.46
CA LEU A 21 -10.37 0.29 10.38
C LEU A 21 -10.09 1.79 10.32
N SER A 22 -8.81 2.14 10.34
CA SER A 22 -8.37 3.53 10.27
C SER A 22 -8.82 4.21 8.98
N LEU A 23 -8.61 3.56 7.85
CA LEU A 23 -8.92 4.17 6.56
C LEU A 23 -10.42 4.31 6.33
N LYS A 24 -11.21 3.39 6.87
CA LYS A 24 -12.67 3.47 6.80
C LYS A 24 -13.23 4.51 7.76
N ALA A 25 -12.77 4.48 9.02
CA ALA A 25 -13.36 5.34 10.06
C ALA A 25 -12.87 6.78 9.98
N VAL A 26 -11.58 6.98 9.77
CA VAL A 26 -10.98 8.32 9.74
C VAL A 26 -10.94 8.89 8.34
N GLY A 27 -10.53 8.08 7.36
CA GLY A 27 -10.41 8.51 5.97
C GLY A 27 -11.73 8.50 5.21
N ALA A 28 -12.70 7.71 5.67
CA ALA A 28 -13.98 7.50 4.99
C ALA A 28 -13.80 6.94 3.58
N TRP A 29 -12.81 6.07 3.39
CA TRP A 29 -12.48 5.47 2.10
C TRP A 29 -12.95 4.03 2.02
N GLN A 30 -13.06 3.48 0.80
CA GLN A 30 -13.27 2.06 0.59
C GLN A 30 -11.94 1.34 0.72
N VAL A 31 -11.97 0.14 1.32
CA VAL A 31 -10.74 -0.61 1.58
C VAL A 31 -10.94 -2.07 1.20
N SER A 32 -9.98 -2.61 0.46
CA SER A 32 -9.85 -4.03 0.19
C SER A 32 -8.54 -4.50 0.80
N THR A 33 -8.46 -5.77 1.15
CA THR A 33 -7.25 -6.34 1.74
C THR A 33 -6.83 -7.60 1.01
N ALA A 34 -5.54 -7.88 1.02
CA ALA A 34 -4.96 -9.11 0.49
C ALA A 34 -3.89 -9.59 1.45
N ALA A 35 -3.80 -10.89 1.65
CA ALA A 35 -2.89 -11.48 2.62
C ALA A 35 -1.57 -11.94 1.99
N SER A 36 -1.43 -11.82 0.68
CA SER A 36 -0.22 -12.23 -0.04
C SER A 36 -0.02 -11.36 -1.26
N GLY A 37 1.19 -11.41 -1.81
CA GLY A 37 1.50 -10.68 -3.03
C GLY A 37 0.67 -11.14 -4.21
N SER A 38 0.51 -12.45 -4.38
CA SER A 38 -0.26 -12.98 -5.51
C SER A 38 -1.73 -12.62 -5.41
N GLU A 39 -2.32 -12.72 -4.22
CA GLU A 39 -3.70 -12.27 -4.01
C GLU A 39 -3.83 -10.78 -4.29
N GLY A 40 -2.83 -10.00 -3.86
CA GLY A 40 -2.81 -8.56 -4.07
C GLY A 40 -2.81 -8.17 -5.53
N VAL A 41 -1.97 -8.83 -6.33
CA VAL A 41 -1.92 -8.56 -7.77
C VAL A 41 -3.27 -8.89 -8.43
N THR A 42 -3.85 -10.04 -8.08
CA THR A 42 -5.15 -10.44 -8.62
C THR A 42 -6.22 -9.40 -8.29
N LYS A 43 -6.28 -8.95 -7.04
CA LYS A 43 -7.26 -7.94 -6.63
C LYS A 43 -7.01 -6.59 -7.29
N ALA A 44 -5.74 -6.20 -7.42
CA ALA A 44 -5.41 -4.92 -8.05
C ALA A 44 -5.87 -4.88 -9.50
N VAL A 45 -5.68 -5.96 -10.23
CA VAL A 45 -6.14 -6.07 -11.62
C VAL A 45 -7.66 -5.99 -11.70
N ALA A 46 -8.36 -6.70 -10.81
CA ALA A 46 -9.81 -6.76 -10.83
C ALA A 46 -10.47 -5.46 -10.37
N GLU A 47 -9.93 -4.84 -9.33
CA GLU A 47 -10.59 -3.71 -8.66
C GLU A 47 -10.02 -2.35 -9.07
N GLN A 48 -8.79 -2.31 -9.53
CA GLN A 48 -8.09 -1.09 -9.94
C GLN A 48 -8.22 0.01 -8.88
N PRO A 49 -7.63 -0.20 -7.68
CA PRO A 49 -7.74 0.77 -6.59
C PRO A 49 -7.01 2.08 -6.93
N ASP A 50 -7.29 3.11 -6.15
CA ASP A 50 -6.63 4.41 -6.31
C ASP A 50 -5.20 4.41 -5.78
N VAL A 51 -4.92 3.56 -4.80
CA VAL A 51 -3.57 3.38 -4.25
C VAL A 51 -3.45 1.99 -3.63
N ILE A 52 -2.23 1.48 -3.60
CA ILE A 52 -1.91 0.20 -2.98
C ILE A 52 -0.93 0.45 -1.85
N LEU A 53 -1.28 -0.02 -0.63
CA LEU A 53 -0.34 -0.10 0.49
C LEU A 53 0.25 -1.50 0.45
N LEU A 54 1.56 -1.60 0.39
CA LEU A 54 2.24 -2.87 0.13
C LEU A 54 3.33 -3.11 1.15
N ASP A 55 3.18 -4.19 1.93
CA ASP A 55 4.21 -4.63 2.87
C ASP A 55 5.41 -5.17 2.11
N VAL A 56 6.61 -4.82 2.56
CA VAL A 56 7.85 -5.27 1.94
C VAL A 56 8.17 -6.71 2.31
N MET A 57 7.92 -7.10 3.56
CA MET A 57 8.32 -8.41 4.08
C MET A 57 7.14 -9.38 4.10
N MET A 58 7.05 -10.23 3.07
CA MET A 58 6.01 -11.27 2.99
C MET A 58 6.66 -12.60 2.60
N PRO A 59 6.15 -13.73 3.11
CA PRO A 59 6.86 -15.01 2.98
C PRO A 59 6.84 -15.63 1.58
N ASP A 60 5.76 -15.51 0.81
CA ASP A 60 5.64 -16.21 -0.47
C ASP A 60 6.12 -15.36 -1.66
N MET A 61 5.71 -14.12 -1.70
CA MET A 61 6.07 -13.18 -2.76
C MET A 61 6.28 -11.84 -2.08
N ASP A 62 7.54 -11.43 -1.90
CA ASP A 62 7.85 -10.24 -1.13
C ASP A 62 7.31 -8.97 -1.81
N GLY A 63 7.34 -7.86 -1.07
CA GLY A 63 6.78 -6.62 -1.55
C GLY A 63 7.45 -6.10 -2.81
N ILE A 64 8.76 -6.31 -2.95
CA ILE A 64 9.49 -5.84 -4.14
C ILE A 64 9.06 -6.65 -5.38
N ALA A 65 8.96 -7.96 -5.24
CA ALA A 65 8.48 -8.81 -6.34
C ALA A 65 7.03 -8.48 -6.70
N THR A 66 6.19 -8.24 -5.70
CA THR A 66 4.81 -7.83 -5.92
C THR A 66 4.75 -6.50 -6.66
N PHE A 67 5.56 -5.53 -6.25
CA PHE A 67 5.61 -4.23 -6.92
C PHE A 67 6.03 -4.38 -8.38
N LYS A 68 7.03 -5.20 -8.66
CA LYS A 68 7.48 -5.43 -10.04
C LYS A 68 6.38 -6.08 -10.88
N ALA A 69 5.63 -7.01 -10.30
CA ALA A 69 4.51 -7.64 -11.00
C ALA A 69 3.42 -6.61 -11.34
N LEU A 70 3.11 -5.72 -10.41
CA LEU A 70 2.14 -4.64 -10.65
C LEU A 70 2.62 -3.69 -11.73
N GLN A 71 3.91 -3.37 -11.75
CA GLN A 71 4.50 -2.48 -12.75
C GLN A 71 4.50 -3.11 -14.14
N ALA A 72 4.64 -4.42 -14.22
CA ALA A 72 4.68 -5.12 -15.49
C ALA A 72 3.30 -5.30 -16.12
N HIS A 73 2.22 -5.14 -15.35
CA HIS A 73 0.86 -5.36 -15.85
C HIS A 73 0.27 -4.03 -16.34
N PRO A 74 -0.24 -3.99 -17.58
CA PRO A 74 -0.72 -2.73 -18.16
C PRO A 74 -1.92 -2.12 -17.42
N VAL A 75 -2.69 -2.93 -16.70
CA VAL A 75 -3.86 -2.44 -15.96
C VAL A 75 -3.45 -1.78 -14.65
N THR A 76 -2.35 -2.21 -14.03
CA THR A 76 -1.96 -1.77 -12.70
C THR A 76 -0.71 -0.90 -12.67
N ASN A 77 0.00 -0.75 -13.78
CA ASN A 77 1.32 -0.10 -13.77
C ASN A 77 1.28 1.39 -13.41
N LYS A 78 0.13 2.03 -13.48
CA LYS A 78 -0.01 3.44 -13.12
C LYS A 78 -0.61 3.66 -11.73
N ILE A 79 -1.03 2.59 -11.04
CA ILE A 79 -1.57 2.73 -9.70
C ILE A 79 -0.42 3.08 -8.75
N PRO A 80 -0.51 4.17 -8.00
CA PRO A 80 0.56 4.51 -7.05
C PRO A 80 0.65 3.48 -5.93
N VAL A 81 1.89 3.14 -5.57
CA VAL A 81 2.17 2.17 -4.52
C VAL A 81 2.93 2.87 -3.41
N ILE A 82 2.47 2.66 -2.18
CA ILE A 82 3.14 3.13 -0.98
C ILE A 82 3.62 1.90 -0.23
N LEU A 83 4.91 1.82 0.06
CA LEU A 83 5.47 0.68 0.79
C LEU A 83 5.30 0.86 2.29
N LEU A 84 4.95 -0.23 2.98
CA LEU A 84 4.96 -0.31 4.44
C LEU A 84 6.18 -1.15 4.81
N THR A 85 7.06 -0.62 5.66
CA THR A 85 8.29 -1.34 6.00
C THR A 85 8.80 -0.98 7.38
N ALA A 86 9.35 -1.96 8.08
CA ALA A 86 10.11 -1.74 9.31
C ALA A 86 11.55 -1.35 9.02
N LYS A 87 11.97 -1.37 7.76
CA LYS A 87 13.33 -1.01 7.35
C LYS A 87 13.48 0.51 7.38
N THR A 88 14.28 1.01 8.31
CA THR A 88 14.46 2.44 8.53
C THR A 88 15.81 2.97 8.09
N GLN A 89 16.73 2.10 7.68
CA GLN A 89 18.06 2.53 7.25
C GLN A 89 17.96 3.34 5.95
N ALA A 90 18.73 4.42 5.87
CA ALA A 90 18.66 5.34 4.74
C ALA A 90 18.96 4.64 3.41
N ALA A 91 19.91 3.69 3.40
CA ALA A 91 20.25 2.95 2.18
C ALA A 91 19.08 2.11 1.67
N GLU A 92 18.35 1.44 2.58
CA GLU A 92 17.19 0.64 2.22
C GLU A 92 16.07 1.53 1.67
N GLN A 93 15.82 2.66 2.32
CA GLN A 93 14.76 3.56 1.86
C GLN A 93 15.09 4.19 0.51
N ARG A 94 16.36 4.49 0.25
CA ARG A 94 16.77 4.99 -1.07
C ARG A 94 16.54 3.93 -2.16
N ARG A 95 16.86 2.67 -1.87
CA ARG A 95 16.61 1.58 -2.82
C ARG A 95 15.13 1.48 -3.17
N PHE A 96 14.25 1.57 -2.15
CA PHE A 96 12.81 1.51 -2.39
C PHE A 96 12.33 2.70 -3.23
N ALA A 97 12.84 3.89 -2.92
CA ALA A 97 12.46 5.09 -3.68
C ALA A 97 12.88 4.98 -5.14
N GLU A 98 14.04 4.38 -5.42
CA GLU A 98 14.54 4.22 -6.77
C GLU A 98 13.69 3.24 -7.60
N LEU A 99 12.90 2.39 -6.95
CA LEU A 99 12.01 1.48 -7.66
C LEU A 99 10.82 2.18 -8.31
N GLY A 100 10.53 3.41 -7.89
CA GLY A 100 9.39 4.15 -8.43
C GLY A 100 8.16 4.09 -7.55
N VAL A 101 8.30 3.65 -6.28
CA VAL A 101 7.17 3.71 -5.34
C VAL A 101 6.88 5.17 -5.01
N ARG A 102 5.63 5.47 -4.70
CA ARG A 102 5.19 6.84 -4.46
C ARG A 102 5.68 7.36 -3.12
N ALA A 103 5.70 6.51 -2.11
CA ALA A 103 6.13 6.90 -0.77
C ALA A 103 6.42 5.66 0.06
N ILE A 104 6.99 5.87 1.25
CA ILE A 104 7.32 4.82 2.20
C ILE A 104 6.74 5.24 3.54
N ILE A 105 6.00 4.33 4.18
CA ILE A 105 5.49 4.54 5.53
C ILE A 105 6.16 3.49 6.41
N THR A 106 6.82 3.94 7.48
CA THR A 106 7.54 3.03 8.36
C THR A 106 6.60 2.39 9.38
N LYS A 107 6.86 1.13 9.69
CA LYS A 107 6.18 0.39 10.75
C LYS A 107 6.98 0.52 12.05
N PRO A 108 6.34 0.67 13.20
CA PRO A 108 4.88 0.80 13.36
C PRO A 108 4.40 2.19 12.96
N PHE A 109 3.23 2.26 12.36
CA PHE A 109 2.60 3.54 12.04
C PHE A 109 1.49 3.83 13.06
N LYS A 110 1.11 5.11 13.14
CA LYS A 110 -0.01 5.50 13.99
C LYS A 110 -1.30 5.40 13.18
N ALA A 111 -2.22 4.54 13.64
CA ALA A 111 -3.45 4.27 12.90
C ALA A 111 -4.22 5.55 12.58
N MET A 112 -4.35 6.44 13.56
CA MET A 112 -5.11 7.68 13.36
C MET A 112 -4.48 8.62 12.34
N LYS A 113 -3.19 8.47 12.06
CA LYS A 113 -2.47 9.33 11.12
C LYS A 113 -2.31 8.72 9.73
N LEU A 114 -2.63 7.45 9.58
CA LEU A 114 -2.41 6.76 8.31
C LEU A 114 -3.15 7.41 7.14
N PRO A 115 -4.44 7.77 7.27
CA PRO A 115 -5.12 8.43 6.14
C PRO A 115 -4.46 9.74 5.72
N ALA A 116 -4.02 10.55 6.69
CA ALA A 116 -3.36 11.82 6.39
C ALA A 116 -2.02 11.59 5.69
N GLN A 117 -1.27 10.56 6.08
CA GLN A 117 0.00 10.22 5.44
C GLN A 117 -0.20 9.81 3.99
N ILE A 118 -1.23 9.02 3.72
CA ILE A 118 -1.55 8.59 2.36
C ILE A 118 -1.98 9.79 1.52
N ALA A 119 -2.88 10.61 2.05
CA ALA A 119 -3.37 11.79 1.33
C ALA A 119 -2.23 12.74 1.01
N ALA A 120 -1.32 12.96 1.95
CA ALA A 120 -0.16 13.83 1.72
C ALA A 120 0.76 13.27 0.63
N ALA A 121 1.01 11.96 0.65
CA ALA A 121 1.87 11.33 -0.35
C ALA A 121 1.30 11.42 -1.77
N LEU A 122 -0.02 11.45 -1.89
CA LEU A 122 -0.69 11.44 -3.19
C LEU A 122 -1.27 12.80 -3.58
N ASN A 123 -1.04 13.82 -2.76
CA ASN A 123 -1.61 15.16 -2.95
C ASN A 123 -3.14 15.14 -3.01
N TRP A 124 -3.75 14.26 -2.23
CA TRP A 124 -5.21 14.24 -2.12
C TRP A 124 -5.66 15.30 -1.12
N GLU A 125 -6.77 15.93 -1.41
CA GLU A 125 -7.39 16.83 -0.45
C GLU A 125 -8.06 16.01 0.65
N SER A 126 -7.84 16.42 1.89
CA SER A 126 -8.41 15.76 3.04
C SER A 126 -9.87 16.19 3.28
#